data_05a583fab1236baab5cc2b6e49ef13c8
#
_entry.id   05a583fab1236baab5cc2b6e49ef13c8
#
_cell.length_a   1.000
_cell.length_b   1.000
_cell.length_c   1.000
_cell.angle_alpha   90.00
_cell.angle_beta   90.00
_cell.angle_gamma   90.00
#
_symmetry.space_group_name_H-M   'P 1'
#
loop_
_entity.id
_entity.type
_entity.pdbx_description
1 polymer ?
#
loop_
_entity_poly.entity_id
_entity_poly.type
_entity_poly.pdbx_seq_one_letter_code
_entity_poly.pdbx_strand_id
1 'polypeptide(L)'
;MIPLTLAEVRDIVGGHLLDAESDIAVTGNVEFDSRKIERGGLFLAFPGEHADGHEFVASARERGAIAAIVTRPVDGPRIEVDDGRAALAALASAVARRLADTTIIGITGSSGKTSTKDLLAHVLEQLGPTVAPPGSFNNELGHPYTVLRADAGTRFLVLETSARGIGHIRYLTEIAPPRIGVVLNVGSAHLGEFGSRDAIALAKGELVEALPAAADGGVAVLNADDPLVLAMRDRTAARIVTFGESGAADVRAEDIELDELGRASFRLLTASGSAAVHLQVVGAHQVSNALAVAAVALECGMPLEDVAAALSSAQPRSRWRMELTERADGVLVLNDAYNANPESMRAALKSLAALTRSRAGRSFAVLGPMAELGPDGPAEHDGLGRLAVRLDITRVIAVGDDARPIHHGAALEGSWNGEASWVPDVDAAVRMLRAELRPGDVVLIKASRAASLERIALAIADDATSTTSADDADGDTDEPTGGRTA
;
A
#
# COMPACT_ATOMS: atom_id res chain seq x y z
N MET A 1 22.28 -2.29 -4.06
CA MET A 1 22.15 -2.05 -5.52
C MET A 1 23.33 -2.66 -6.26
N ILE A 2 23.33 -2.71 -7.60
CA ILE A 2 24.51 -3.07 -8.41
C ILE A 2 25.63 -2.07 -8.11
N PRO A 3 26.86 -2.51 -7.74
CA PRO A 3 27.97 -1.61 -7.46
C PRO A 3 28.33 -0.73 -8.66
N LEU A 4 28.51 0.58 -8.43
CA LEU A 4 28.90 1.59 -9.40
C LEU A 4 30.02 2.45 -8.82
N THR A 5 31.04 2.79 -9.59
CA THR A 5 32.02 3.79 -9.17
C THR A 5 31.42 5.19 -9.14
N LEU A 6 31.99 6.11 -8.35
CA LEU A 6 31.54 7.51 -8.34
C LEU A 6 31.70 8.17 -9.71
N ALA A 7 32.67 7.74 -10.52
CA ALA A 7 32.79 8.16 -11.92
C ALA A 7 31.59 7.72 -12.75
N GLU A 8 31.18 6.44 -12.65
CA GLU A 8 30.00 5.94 -13.35
C GLU A 8 28.73 6.65 -12.89
N VAL A 9 28.56 6.86 -11.57
CA VAL A 9 27.41 7.59 -11.04
C VAL A 9 27.38 9.01 -11.62
N ARG A 10 28.50 9.75 -11.56
CA ARG A 10 28.64 11.09 -12.15
C ARG A 10 28.22 11.12 -13.62
N ASP A 11 28.73 10.18 -14.42
CA ASP A 11 28.45 10.14 -15.86
C ASP A 11 26.98 9.80 -16.15
N ILE A 12 26.39 8.91 -15.35
CA ILE A 12 24.97 8.55 -15.47
C ILE A 12 24.06 9.73 -15.13
N VAL A 13 24.35 10.46 -14.05
CA VAL A 13 23.50 11.57 -13.59
C VAL A 13 23.81 12.91 -14.28
N GLY A 14 24.88 12.96 -15.08
CA GLY A 14 25.31 14.18 -15.78
C GLY A 14 25.83 15.28 -14.84
N GLY A 15 26.39 14.88 -13.68
CA GLY A 15 26.81 15.80 -12.63
C GLY A 15 28.32 16.08 -12.60
N HIS A 16 28.74 16.83 -11.59
CA HIS A 16 30.12 17.15 -11.29
C HIS A 16 30.57 16.48 -9.99
N LEU A 17 31.56 15.57 -10.07
CA LEU A 17 32.15 14.92 -8.90
C LEU A 17 33.16 15.86 -8.24
N LEU A 18 33.00 16.12 -6.95
CA LEU A 18 33.79 17.04 -6.15
C LEU A 18 34.17 16.37 -4.82
N ASP A 19 35.39 16.65 -4.35
CA ASP A 19 35.93 16.21 -3.06
C ASP A 19 35.96 14.68 -2.87
N ALA A 20 36.07 13.89 -3.96
CA ALA A 20 36.10 12.43 -3.92
C ALA A 20 36.98 11.85 -5.02
N GLU A 21 37.54 10.67 -4.76
CA GLU A 21 38.22 9.86 -5.77
C GLU A 21 37.16 9.15 -6.67
N SER A 22 37.43 9.13 -7.97
CA SER A 22 36.46 8.70 -8.98
C SER A 22 36.22 7.18 -9.04
N ASP A 23 37.16 6.39 -8.54
CA ASP A 23 37.17 4.91 -8.56
C ASP A 23 36.53 4.28 -7.32
N ILE A 24 36.19 5.09 -6.31
CA ILE A 24 35.44 4.60 -5.14
C ILE A 24 34.08 4.07 -5.59
N ALA A 25 33.76 2.83 -5.19
CA ALA A 25 32.51 2.19 -5.54
C ALA A 25 31.43 2.38 -4.46
N VAL A 26 30.21 2.71 -4.89
CA VAL A 26 28.99 2.63 -4.08
C VAL A 26 28.64 1.16 -3.89
N THR A 27 28.81 0.65 -2.68
CA THR A 27 28.57 -0.77 -2.33
C THR A 27 27.43 -0.93 -1.32
N GLY A 28 27.02 0.15 -0.67
CA GLY A 28 25.87 0.21 0.21
C GLY A 28 24.57 0.58 -0.51
N ASN A 29 23.59 1.03 0.25
CA ASN A 29 22.30 1.47 -0.28
C ASN A 29 22.37 2.89 -0.86
N VAL A 30 21.34 3.20 -1.68
CA VAL A 30 21.02 4.58 -2.08
C VAL A 30 19.86 5.04 -1.23
N GLU A 31 20.01 6.17 -0.52
CA GLU A 31 19.06 6.56 0.50
C GLU A 31 18.88 8.08 0.57
N PHE A 32 17.66 8.54 0.86
CA PHE A 32 17.34 9.94 1.12
C PHE A 32 16.98 10.22 2.60
N ASP A 33 16.89 9.18 3.43
CA ASP A 33 16.80 9.29 4.89
C ASP A 33 18.18 9.02 5.50
N SER A 34 18.87 10.06 5.96
CA SER A 34 20.22 9.95 6.51
C SER A 34 20.36 8.93 7.66
N ARG A 35 19.24 8.62 8.35
CA ARG A 35 19.20 7.64 9.45
C ARG A 35 19.28 6.19 8.97
N LYS A 36 18.97 5.93 7.68
CA LYS A 36 18.93 4.59 7.06
C LYS A 36 20.11 4.31 6.15
N ILE A 37 21.01 5.29 5.98
CA ILE A 37 22.19 5.11 5.14
C ILE A 37 23.09 4.02 5.72
N GLU A 38 23.58 3.15 4.87
CA GLU A 38 24.51 2.07 5.20
C GLU A 38 25.94 2.46 4.80
N ARG A 39 26.92 1.78 5.39
CA ARG A 39 28.33 1.99 5.04
C ARG A 39 28.55 1.68 3.55
N GLY A 40 29.22 2.61 2.86
CA GLY A 40 29.42 2.53 1.40
C GLY A 40 28.22 3.02 0.59
N GLY A 41 27.20 3.59 1.24
CA GLY A 41 25.99 4.08 0.59
C GLY A 41 26.16 5.44 -0.10
N LEU A 42 25.19 5.80 -0.93
CA LEU A 42 25.05 7.06 -1.64
C LEU A 42 23.84 7.82 -1.10
N PHE A 43 24.05 9.02 -0.58
CA PHE A 43 22.96 9.84 -0.03
C PHE A 43 22.36 10.76 -1.11
N LEU A 44 21.04 10.87 -1.17
CA LEU A 44 20.30 11.75 -2.07
C LEU A 44 19.73 12.91 -1.26
N ALA A 45 20.27 14.11 -1.44
CA ALA A 45 19.83 15.31 -0.74
C ALA A 45 18.73 16.02 -1.55
N PHE A 46 17.46 15.78 -1.18
CA PHE A 46 16.33 16.48 -1.78
C PHE A 46 15.85 17.65 -0.91
N PRO A 47 15.49 18.79 -1.51
CA PRO A 47 14.73 19.82 -0.80
C PRO A 47 13.32 19.26 -0.52
N GLY A 48 12.92 19.19 0.74
CA GLY A 48 11.60 18.74 1.17
C GLY A 48 10.73 19.91 1.66
N GLU A 49 9.44 19.68 1.87
CA GLU A 49 8.49 20.68 2.36
C GLU A 49 8.78 21.15 3.79
N HIS A 50 9.33 20.27 4.64
CA HIS A 50 9.56 20.54 6.06
C HIS A 50 11.04 20.57 6.44
N ALA A 51 11.91 19.98 5.64
CA ALA A 51 13.34 19.92 5.89
C ALA A 51 14.12 19.82 4.56
N ASP A 52 15.26 20.49 4.47
CA ASP A 52 16.14 20.39 3.33
C ASP A 52 17.15 19.23 3.54
N GLY A 53 17.10 18.22 2.66
CA GLY A 53 17.99 17.06 2.70
C GLY A 53 19.50 17.41 2.72
N HIS A 54 19.87 18.57 2.16
CA HIS A 54 21.26 19.05 2.17
C HIS A 54 21.81 19.29 3.59
N GLU A 55 20.96 19.61 4.56
CA GLU A 55 21.35 19.79 5.95
C GLU A 55 21.76 18.47 6.64
N PHE A 56 21.38 17.34 6.06
CA PHE A 56 21.66 16.01 6.59
C PHE A 56 22.84 15.30 5.93
N VAL A 57 23.55 15.93 4.99
CA VAL A 57 24.71 15.34 4.30
C VAL A 57 25.83 14.99 5.27
N ALA A 58 26.13 15.86 6.23
CA ALA A 58 27.14 15.58 7.26
C ALA A 58 26.75 14.34 8.10
N SER A 59 25.50 14.25 8.56
CA SER A 59 24.98 13.10 9.31
C SER A 59 24.99 11.81 8.50
N ALA A 60 24.66 11.86 7.21
CA ALA A 60 24.72 10.71 6.31
C ALA A 60 26.17 10.20 6.16
N ARG A 61 27.15 11.09 6.06
CA ARG A 61 28.58 10.75 6.01
C ARG A 61 29.09 10.10 7.30
N GLU A 62 28.71 10.63 8.45
CA GLU A 62 29.03 10.04 9.76
C GLU A 62 28.52 8.60 9.87
N ARG A 63 27.39 8.29 9.20
CA ARG A 63 26.81 6.94 9.16
C ARG A 63 27.38 6.05 8.06
N GLY A 64 28.23 6.57 7.17
CA GLY A 64 28.95 5.79 6.20
C GLY A 64 28.62 6.04 4.74
N ALA A 65 27.88 7.11 4.41
CA ALA A 65 27.76 7.56 3.02
C ALA A 65 29.13 7.93 2.47
N ILE A 66 29.46 7.42 1.30
CA ILE A 66 30.75 7.71 0.62
C ILE A 66 30.68 9.01 -0.19
N ALA A 67 29.50 9.38 -0.65
CA ALA A 67 29.21 10.65 -1.32
C ALA A 67 27.74 11.01 -1.20
N ALA A 68 27.39 12.25 -1.56
CA ALA A 68 26.01 12.69 -1.70
C ALA A 68 25.73 13.22 -3.11
N ILE A 69 24.52 12.98 -3.66
CA ILE A 69 24.00 13.72 -4.81
C ILE A 69 23.27 14.93 -4.27
N VAL A 70 23.63 16.12 -4.75
CA VAL A 70 23.18 17.41 -4.22
C VAL A 70 22.84 18.37 -5.36
N THR A 71 21.95 19.33 -5.11
CA THR A 71 21.59 20.38 -6.07
C THR A 71 22.14 21.77 -5.70
N ARG A 72 22.90 21.85 -4.61
CA ARG A 72 23.67 23.02 -4.17
C ARG A 72 24.93 22.60 -3.45
N PRO A 73 25.96 23.48 -3.36
CA PRO A 73 27.20 23.17 -2.69
C PRO A 73 27.01 22.77 -1.22
N VAL A 74 27.70 21.71 -0.82
CA VAL A 74 27.86 21.22 0.57
C VAL A 74 29.28 20.79 0.80
N ASP A 75 29.69 20.61 2.05
CA ASP A 75 31.04 20.15 2.37
C ASP A 75 31.22 18.64 2.15
N GLY A 76 32.37 18.26 1.56
CA GLY A 76 32.85 16.87 1.41
C GLY A 76 32.40 16.18 0.11
N PRO A 77 32.63 14.84 0.02
CA PRO A 77 32.39 14.06 -1.18
C PRO A 77 30.99 14.21 -1.73
N ARG A 78 30.86 14.69 -2.95
CA ARG A 78 29.55 14.94 -3.56
C ARG A 78 29.56 14.91 -5.08
N ILE A 79 28.37 14.69 -5.64
CA ILE A 79 28.07 14.88 -7.07
C ILE A 79 27.01 15.97 -7.15
N GLU A 80 27.41 17.13 -7.70
CA GLU A 80 26.50 18.24 -7.94
C GLU A 80 25.74 18.04 -9.25
N VAL A 81 24.41 18.17 -9.20
CA VAL A 81 23.47 18.01 -10.33
C VAL A 81 22.49 19.18 -10.37
N ASP A 82 21.94 19.47 -11.55
CA ASP A 82 20.91 20.52 -11.70
C ASP A 82 19.56 20.09 -11.12
N ASP A 83 19.19 18.80 -11.25
CA ASP A 83 17.93 18.23 -10.78
C ASP A 83 18.15 16.86 -10.11
N GLY A 84 17.91 16.81 -8.81
CA GLY A 84 18.07 15.58 -8.02
C GLY A 84 17.07 14.48 -8.39
N ARG A 85 15.85 14.82 -8.85
CA ARG A 85 14.86 13.83 -9.28
C ARG A 85 15.24 13.23 -10.63
N ALA A 86 15.68 14.04 -11.56
CA ALA A 86 16.22 13.55 -12.83
C ALA A 86 17.47 12.66 -12.62
N ALA A 87 18.36 13.04 -11.70
CA ALA A 87 19.50 12.23 -11.32
C ALA A 87 19.10 10.87 -10.73
N LEU A 88 18.12 10.84 -9.83
CA LEU A 88 17.58 9.59 -9.26
C LEU A 88 16.99 8.70 -10.36
N ALA A 89 16.19 9.24 -11.25
CA ALA A 89 15.58 8.51 -12.37
C ALA A 89 16.64 7.95 -13.34
N ALA A 90 17.66 8.76 -13.69
CA ALA A 90 18.77 8.34 -14.55
C ALA A 90 19.56 7.20 -13.93
N LEU A 91 19.87 7.30 -12.63
CA LEU A 91 20.60 6.26 -11.89
C LEU A 91 19.80 4.96 -11.83
N ALA A 92 18.51 5.05 -11.50
CA ALA A 92 17.60 3.88 -11.48
C ALA A 92 17.48 3.22 -12.86
N SER A 93 17.34 4.01 -13.93
CA SER A 93 17.27 3.51 -15.30
C SER A 93 18.57 2.80 -15.71
N ALA A 94 19.75 3.32 -15.32
CA ALA A 94 21.02 2.68 -15.56
C ALA A 94 21.17 1.35 -14.80
N VAL A 95 20.67 1.27 -13.57
CA VAL A 95 20.63 0.03 -12.79
C VAL A 95 19.66 -0.97 -13.42
N ALA A 96 18.42 -0.55 -13.77
CA ALA A 96 17.41 -1.42 -14.40
C ALA A 96 17.94 -2.07 -15.70
N ARG A 97 18.66 -1.32 -16.53
CA ARG A 97 19.30 -1.87 -17.76
C ARG A 97 20.38 -2.92 -17.49
N ARG A 98 21.00 -2.90 -16.30
CA ARG A 98 22.02 -3.89 -15.89
C ARG A 98 21.42 -5.13 -15.22
N LEU A 99 20.12 -5.14 -14.94
CA LEU A 99 19.38 -6.26 -14.36
C LEU A 99 18.85 -7.20 -15.46
N ALA A 100 19.74 -7.74 -16.31
CA ALA A 100 19.38 -8.49 -17.51
C ALA A 100 18.54 -9.76 -17.23
N ASP A 101 18.80 -10.44 -16.11
CA ASP A 101 18.13 -11.69 -15.72
C ASP A 101 16.94 -11.46 -14.75
N THR A 102 16.65 -10.20 -14.40
CA THR A 102 15.57 -9.85 -13.48
C THR A 102 14.26 -9.72 -14.24
N THR A 103 13.23 -10.41 -13.80
CA THR A 103 11.86 -10.17 -14.27
C THR A 103 11.27 -8.94 -13.57
N ILE A 104 11.10 -7.85 -14.31
CA ILE A 104 10.46 -6.62 -13.80
C ILE A 104 8.95 -6.73 -14.01
N ILE A 105 8.18 -6.51 -12.95
CA ILE A 105 6.73 -6.62 -12.91
C ILE A 105 6.15 -5.27 -12.48
N GLY A 106 5.36 -4.64 -13.33
CA GLY A 106 4.65 -3.40 -13.04
C GLY A 106 3.20 -3.68 -12.60
N ILE A 107 2.73 -3.01 -11.54
CA ILE A 107 1.36 -3.14 -11.03
C ILE A 107 0.71 -1.76 -10.97
N THR A 108 -0.46 -1.62 -11.62
CA THR A 108 -1.30 -0.42 -11.50
C THR A 108 -2.76 -0.77 -11.21
N GLY A 109 -3.53 0.23 -10.80
CA GLY A 109 -4.96 0.12 -10.46
C GLY A 109 -5.40 1.32 -9.65
N SER A 110 -6.68 1.58 -9.57
CA SER A 110 -7.24 2.62 -8.69
C SER A 110 -7.17 2.20 -7.22
N SER A 111 -7.37 0.90 -6.94
CA SER A 111 -7.27 0.29 -5.60
C SER A 111 -6.53 -1.05 -5.67
N GLY A 112 -6.14 -1.60 -4.52
CA GLY A 112 -5.54 -2.94 -4.43
C GLY A 112 -4.03 -3.03 -4.73
N LYS A 113 -3.38 -2.00 -5.32
CA LYS A 113 -1.98 -2.06 -5.74
C LYS A 113 -1.01 -2.54 -4.65
N THR A 114 -1.02 -1.92 -3.49
CA THR A 114 -0.10 -2.25 -2.39
C THR A 114 -0.36 -3.65 -1.84
N SER A 115 -1.62 -4.03 -1.64
CA SER A 115 -1.97 -5.38 -1.19
C SER A 115 -1.55 -6.45 -2.20
N THR A 116 -1.79 -6.21 -3.50
CA THR A 116 -1.35 -7.11 -4.57
C THR A 116 0.19 -7.21 -4.62
N LYS A 117 0.90 -6.09 -4.50
CA LYS A 117 2.37 -6.05 -4.44
C LYS A 117 2.90 -6.85 -3.24
N ASP A 118 2.28 -6.72 -2.07
CA ASP A 118 2.69 -7.45 -0.86
C ASP A 118 2.48 -8.95 -0.99
N LEU A 119 1.31 -9.36 -1.48
CA LEU A 119 1.01 -10.77 -1.77
C LEU A 119 1.96 -11.33 -2.85
N LEU A 120 2.18 -10.58 -3.94
CA LEU A 120 3.04 -11.00 -5.03
C LEU A 120 4.50 -11.15 -4.58
N ALA A 121 5.01 -10.21 -3.79
CA ALA A 121 6.36 -10.30 -3.24
C ALA A 121 6.52 -11.56 -2.38
N HIS A 122 5.53 -11.87 -1.50
CA HIS A 122 5.55 -13.08 -0.69
C HIS A 122 5.57 -14.37 -1.53
N VAL A 123 4.74 -14.42 -2.56
CA VAL A 123 4.64 -15.58 -3.45
C VAL A 123 5.93 -15.76 -4.26
N LEU A 124 6.47 -14.70 -4.86
CA LEU A 124 7.66 -14.77 -5.69
C LEU A 124 8.95 -15.04 -4.89
N GLU A 125 9.01 -14.67 -3.61
CA GLU A 125 10.11 -15.03 -2.71
C GLU A 125 10.31 -16.55 -2.60
N GLN A 126 9.27 -17.36 -2.83
CA GLN A 126 9.38 -18.81 -2.90
C GLN A 126 10.10 -19.31 -4.17
N LEU A 127 10.12 -18.48 -5.23
CA LEU A 127 10.82 -18.78 -6.49
C LEU A 127 12.25 -18.21 -6.52
N GLY A 128 12.54 -17.16 -5.76
CA GLY A 128 13.86 -16.55 -5.73
C GLY A 128 13.90 -15.15 -5.13
N PRO A 129 15.10 -14.55 -5.05
CA PRO A 129 15.29 -13.22 -4.48
C PRO A 129 14.39 -12.18 -5.13
N THR A 130 13.54 -11.54 -4.33
CA THR A 130 12.50 -10.61 -4.78
C THR A 130 12.67 -9.26 -4.10
N VAL A 131 12.64 -8.18 -4.89
CA VAL A 131 12.62 -6.81 -4.41
C VAL A 131 11.26 -6.20 -4.71
N ALA A 132 10.64 -5.60 -3.69
CA ALA A 132 9.39 -4.86 -3.78
C ALA A 132 9.49 -3.57 -2.94
N PRO A 133 8.68 -2.53 -3.23
CA PRO A 133 8.73 -1.28 -2.48
C PRO A 133 8.28 -1.46 -1.02
N PRO A 134 8.96 -0.84 -0.06
CA PRO A 134 8.45 -0.73 1.30
C PRO A 134 7.22 0.20 1.30
N GLY A 135 6.08 -0.32 1.77
CA GLY A 135 4.82 0.44 1.72
C GLY A 135 4.37 0.74 0.28
N SER A 136 3.97 1.98 0.01
CA SER A 136 3.38 2.41 -1.26
C SER A 136 4.29 3.40 -2.01
N PHE A 137 5.56 3.02 -2.25
CA PHE A 137 6.52 3.81 -3.01
C PHE A 137 6.28 3.63 -4.51
N ASN A 138 5.39 4.45 -5.08
CA ASN A 138 4.79 4.25 -6.41
C ASN A 138 4.82 5.48 -7.34
N ASN A 139 5.50 6.55 -6.91
CA ASN A 139 5.62 7.82 -7.62
C ASN A 139 7.04 8.05 -8.15
N GLU A 140 7.32 9.26 -8.65
CA GLU A 140 8.58 9.69 -9.26
C GLU A 140 9.80 9.64 -8.32
N LEU A 141 9.59 9.48 -7.01
CA LEU A 141 10.66 9.24 -6.03
C LEU A 141 10.71 7.77 -5.59
N GLY A 142 9.55 7.22 -5.23
CA GLY A 142 9.46 5.89 -4.64
C GLY A 142 9.74 4.76 -5.63
N HIS A 143 9.32 4.92 -6.89
CA HIS A 143 9.56 3.92 -7.94
C HIS A 143 11.05 3.77 -8.26
N PRO A 144 11.81 4.82 -8.64
CA PRO A 144 13.24 4.69 -8.89
C PRO A 144 14.04 4.30 -7.63
N TYR A 145 13.63 4.77 -6.44
CA TYR A 145 14.23 4.30 -5.19
C TYR A 145 14.10 2.78 -5.02
N THR A 146 12.95 2.21 -5.37
CA THR A 146 12.74 0.75 -5.31
C THR A 146 13.65 0.01 -6.29
N VAL A 147 13.81 0.52 -7.51
CA VAL A 147 14.72 -0.05 -8.52
C VAL A 147 16.15 -0.10 -7.99
N LEU A 148 16.61 0.95 -7.31
CA LEU A 148 17.98 1.04 -6.76
C LEU A 148 18.25 0.07 -5.60
N ARG A 149 17.23 -0.61 -5.07
CA ARG A 149 17.39 -1.68 -4.08
C ARG A 149 17.70 -3.04 -4.70
N ALA A 150 17.47 -3.19 -6.00
CA ALA A 150 17.79 -4.42 -6.72
C ALA A 150 19.31 -4.55 -6.97
N ASP A 151 19.79 -5.77 -6.99
CA ASP A 151 21.17 -6.15 -7.26
C ASP A 151 21.28 -7.30 -8.29
N ALA A 152 22.50 -7.75 -8.56
CA ALA A 152 22.73 -8.82 -9.54
C ALA A 152 22.11 -10.17 -9.16
N GLY A 153 21.76 -10.39 -7.87
CA GLY A 153 21.08 -11.60 -7.40
C GLY A 153 19.56 -11.50 -7.47
N THR A 154 19.01 -10.31 -7.74
CA THR A 154 17.56 -10.09 -7.78
C THR A 154 16.93 -10.80 -8.97
N ARG A 155 16.05 -11.76 -8.70
CA ARG A 155 15.31 -12.49 -9.74
C ARG A 155 14.01 -11.80 -10.14
N PHE A 156 13.32 -11.19 -9.17
CA PHE A 156 12.06 -10.48 -9.39
C PHE A 156 12.12 -9.08 -8.80
N LEU A 157 11.70 -8.09 -9.61
CA LEU A 157 11.55 -6.71 -9.19
C LEU A 157 10.08 -6.32 -9.38
N VAL A 158 9.35 -6.20 -8.28
CA VAL A 158 7.92 -5.83 -8.26
C VAL A 158 7.81 -4.33 -8.05
N LEU A 159 7.21 -3.63 -8.98
CA LEU A 159 7.09 -2.17 -8.98
C LEU A 159 5.62 -1.76 -8.97
N GLU A 160 5.23 -0.98 -7.98
CA GLU A 160 3.93 -0.32 -7.93
C GLU A 160 4.02 0.97 -8.76
N THR A 161 3.07 1.18 -9.69
CA THR A 161 2.99 2.38 -10.52
C THR A 161 1.67 3.11 -10.27
N SER A 162 1.76 4.40 -9.88
CA SER A 162 0.60 5.27 -9.73
C SER A 162 0.64 6.41 -10.73
N ALA A 163 -0.52 6.99 -11.01
CA ALA A 163 -0.66 8.15 -11.88
C ALA A 163 -1.59 9.18 -11.27
N ARG A 164 -1.24 10.45 -11.41
CA ARG A 164 -2.09 11.62 -11.20
C ARG A 164 -2.44 12.31 -12.52
N GLY A 165 -1.95 11.80 -13.64
CA GLY A 165 -2.19 12.31 -14.98
C GLY A 165 -1.71 11.36 -16.05
N ILE A 166 -2.10 11.62 -17.29
CA ILE A 166 -1.59 10.91 -18.49
C ILE A 166 -0.10 11.22 -18.64
N GLY A 167 0.71 10.20 -18.98
CA GLY A 167 2.17 10.27 -19.12
C GLY A 167 2.94 9.85 -17.87
N HIS A 168 2.30 9.80 -16.69
CA HIS A 168 3.01 9.46 -15.44
C HIS A 168 3.45 7.99 -15.42
N ILE A 169 2.60 7.04 -15.81
CA ILE A 169 2.97 5.62 -15.85
C ILE A 169 3.99 5.39 -16.96
N ARG A 170 3.84 6.03 -18.12
CA ARG A 170 4.84 5.98 -19.18
C ARG A 170 6.22 6.40 -18.68
N TYR A 171 6.31 7.53 -17.97
CA TYR A 171 7.56 7.98 -17.37
C TYR A 171 8.18 6.94 -16.43
N LEU A 172 7.38 6.31 -15.56
CA LEU A 172 7.87 5.28 -14.63
C LEU A 172 8.33 4.02 -15.38
N THR A 173 7.61 3.60 -16.42
CA THR A 173 7.98 2.44 -17.24
C THR A 173 9.21 2.68 -18.13
N GLU A 174 9.51 3.93 -18.48
CA GLU A 174 10.77 4.30 -19.16
C GLU A 174 11.99 4.17 -18.24
N ILE A 175 11.82 4.40 -16.92
CA ILE A 175 12.88 4.18 -15.92
C ILE A 175 13.19 2.69 -15.79
N ALA A 176 12.17 1.85 -15.63
CA ALA A 176 12.30 0.41 -15.46
C ALA A 176 11.23 -0.33 -16.29
N PRO A 177 11.52 -0.64 -17.57
CA PRO A 177 10.57 -1.27 -18.47
C PRO A 177 10.12 -2.64 -17.93
N PRO A 178 8.81 -2.85 -17.67
CA PRO A 178 8.32 -4.11 -17.16
C PRO A 178 8.21 -5.16 -18.28
N ARG A 179 8.48 -6.42 -17.93
CA ARG A 179 8.16 -7.58 -18.76
C ARG A 179 6.72 -8.05 -18.55
N ILE A 180 6.21 -7.93 -17.32
CA ILE A 180 4.84 -8.28 -16.97
C ILE A 180 4.15 -7.02 -16.42
N GLY A 181 2.99 -6.68 -16.97
CA GLY A 181 2.18 -5.55 -16.52
C GLY A 181 0.83 -6.03 -15.99
N VAL A 182 0.47 -5.61 -14.78
CA VAL A 182 -0.78 -5.99 -14.10
C VAL A 182 -1.67 -4.76 -13.97
N VAL A 183 -2.89 -4.82 -14.50
CA VAL A 183 -3.90 -3.78 -14.31
C VAL A 183 -5.07 -4.34 -13.51
N LEU A 184 -5.23 -3.83 -12.28
CA LEU A 184 -6.20 -4.36 -11.32
C LEU A 184 -7.61 -3.87 -11.56
N ASN A 185 -7.78 -2.55 -11.70
CA ASN A 185 -9.10 -1.92 -11.86
C ASN A 185 -8.99 -0.45 -12.28
N VAL A 186 -10.09 0.08 -12.83
CA VAL A 186 -10.31 1.50 -13.14
C VAL A 186 -11.49 2.01 -12.32
N GLY A 187 -11.20 2.61 -11.19
CA GLY A 187 -12.19 3.27 -10.32
C GLY A 187 -12.16 4.80 -10.45
N SER A 188 -12.60 5.47 -9.40
CA SER A 188 -12.68 6.95 -9.31
C SER A 188 -11.54 7.57 -8.49
N ALA A 189 -10.47 6.82 -8.14
CA ALA A 189 -9.31 7.37 -7.46
C ALA A 189 -8.65 8.47 -8.32
N HIS A 190 -8.35 9.62 -7.69
CA HIS A 190 -7.80 10.81 -8.36
C HIS A 190 -8.72 11.43 -9.44
N LEU A 191 -10.05 11.19 -9.35
CA LEU A 191 -11.00 11.69 -10.34
C LEU A 191 -10.92 13.21 -10.51
N GLY A 192 -10.68 13.94 -9.42
CA GLY A 192 -10.50 15.39 -9.44
C GLY A 192 -9.33 15.86 -10.30
N GLU A 193 -8.27 15.06 -10.42
CA GLU A 193 -7.09 15.37 -11.23
C GLU A 193 -7.27 14.92 -12.69
N PHE A 194 -7.92 13.78 -12.92
CA PHE A 194 -8.13 13.22 -14.26
C PHE A 194 -9.37 13.74 -14.98
N GLY A 195 -10.36 14.22 -14.26
CA GLY A 195 -11.63 14.69 -14.80
C GLY A 195 -12.62 13.62 -15.27
N SER A 196 -12.16 12.40 -15.61
CA SER A 196 -13.05 11.31 -16.03
C SER A 196 -12.43 9.92 -15.78
N ARG A 197 -13.29 8.89 -15.68
CA ARG A 197 -12.84 7.47 -15.61
C ARG A 197 -12.13 7.03 -16.87
N ASP A 198 -12.51 7.55 -18.04
CA ASP A 198 -11.84 7.24 -19.30
C ASP A 198 -10.41 7.77 -19.31
N ALA A 199 -10.17 8.98 -18.77
CA ALA A 199 -8.83 9.51 -18.62
C ALA A 199 -7.98 8.67 -17.65
N ILE A 200 -8.58 8.15 -16.56
CA ILE A 200 -7.93 7.20 -15.65
C ILE A 200 -7.58 5.90 -16.40
N ALA A 201 -8.48 5.38 -17.23
CA ALA A 201 -8.23 4.19 -18.05
C ALA A 201 -7.13 4.43 -19.09
N LEU A 202 -7.09 5.61 -19.71
CA LEU A 202 -6.01 5.99 -20.63
C LEU A 202 -4.66 5.97 -19.94
N ALA A 203 -4.54 6.61 -18.79
CA ALA A 203 -3.29 6.67 -18.02
C ALA A 203 -2.83 5.28 -17.53
N LYS A 204 -3.75 4.45 -17.03
CA LYS A 204 -3.39 3.10 -16.56
C LYS A 204 -2.99 2.18 -17.70
N GLY A 205 -3.59 2.35 -18.87
CA GLY A 205 -3.24 1.61 -20.07
C GLY A 205 -1.82 1.89 -20.60
N GLU A 206 -1.18 2.99 -20.19
CA GLU A 206 0.25 3.23 -20.49
C GLU A 206 1.15 2.09 -20.00
N LEU A 207 0.75 1.37 -18.92
CA LEU A 207 1.50 0.21 -18.44
C LEU A 207 1.53 -0.92 -19.47
N VAL A 208 0.39 -1.23 -20.08
CA VAL A 208 0.33 -2.32 -21.07
C VAL A 208 0.94 -1.92 -22.42
N GLU A 209 0.92 -0.63 -22.75
CA GLU A 209 1.61 -0.09 -23.93
C GLU A 209 3.13 -0.19 -23.85
N ALA A 210 3.67 -0.13 -22.63
CA ALA A 210 5.12 -0.23 -22.37
C ALA A 210 5.66 -1.66 -22.39
N LEU A 211 4.80 -2.69 -22.50
CA LEU A 211 5.21 -4.08 -22.47
C LEU A 211 5.85 -4.50 -23.80
N PRO A 212 6.86 -5.38 -23.75
CA PRO A 212 7.38 -6.02 -24.95
C PRO A 212 6.27 -6.80 -25.69
N ALA A 213 6.48 -7.06 -26.97
CA ALA A 213 5.59 -7.95 -27.71
C ALA A 213 5.60 -9.38 -27.13
N ALA A 214 4.55 -10.15 -27.36
CA ALA A 214 4.45 -11.55 -26.93
C ALA A 214 5.65 -12.41 -27.39
N ALA A 215 6.17 -12.16 -28.59
CA ALA A 215 7.35 -12.82 -29.12
C ALA A 215 8.63 -12.53 -28.31
N ASP A 216 8.69 -11.38 -27.65
CA ASP A 216 9.78 -10.94 -26.79
C ASP A 216 9.49 -11.22 -25.30
N GLY A 217 8.45 -11.99 -25.00
CA GLY A 217 8.07 -12.46 -23.68
C GLY A 217 7.26 -11.49 -22.85
N GLY A 218 6.68 -10.44 -23.43
CA GLY A 218 5.78 -9.50 -22.76
C GLY A 218 4.45 -10.14 -22.37
N VAL A 219 3.94 -9.85 -21.17
CA VAL A 219 2.67 -10.37 -20.63
C VAL A 219 1.85 -9.25 -20.00
N ALA A 220 0.61 -9.08 -20.45
CA ALA A 220 -0.38 -8.21 -19.86
C ALA A 220 -1.39 -9.03 -19.04
N VAL A 221 -1.43 -8.82 -17.72
CA VAL A 221 -2.35 -9.47 -16.78
C VAL A 221 -3.50 -8.52 -16.51
N LEU A 222 -4.70 -8.83 -17.01
CA LEU A 222 -5.84 -7.94 -17.06
C LEU A 222 -7.04 -8.49 -16.27
N ASN A 223 -7.69 -7.64 -15.49
CA ASN A 223 -8.92 -7.99 -14.79
C ASN A 223 -10.09 -8.11 -15.79
N ALA A 224 -10.64 -9.32 -15.94
CA ALA A 224 -11.77 -9.61 -16.82
C ALA A 224 -13.12 -9.06 -16.29
N ASP A 225 -13.20 -8.76 -14.98
CA ASP A 225 -14.43 -8.25 -14.34
C ASP A 225 -14.54 -6.73 -14.48
N ASP A 226 -13.50 -6.04 -14.95
CA ASP A 226 -13.50 -4.60 -15.24
C ASP A 226 -13.45 -4.37 -16.75
N PRO A 227 -14.55 -3.92 -17.39
CA PRO A 227 -14.59 -3.71 -18.84
C PRO A 227 -13.56 -2.69 -19.36
N LEU A 228 -13.23 -1.65 -18.56
CA LEU A 228 -12.22 -0.65 -18.94
C LEU A 228 -10.80 -1.24 -18.90
N VAL A 229 -10.54 -2.17 -17.98
CA VAL A 229 -9.26 -2.91 -17.94
C VAL A 229 -9.20 -3.91 -19.09
N LEU A 230 -10.26 -4.70 -19.30
CA LEU A 230 -10.28 -5.70 -20.37
C LEU A 230 -10.11 -5.09 -21.75
N ALA A 231 -10.66 -3.88 -22.00
CA ALA A 231 -10.51 -3.14 -23.25
C ALA A 231 -9.05 -2.72 -23.53
N MET A 232 -8.17 -2.72 -22.53
CA MET A 232 -6.74 -2.38 -22.73
C MET A 232 -5.99 -3.47 -23.50
N ARG A 233 -6.58 -4.65 -23.70
CA ARG A 233 -6.02 -5.73 -24.54
C ARG A 233 -5.68 -5.27 -25.96
N ASP A 234 -6.42 -4.29 -26.49
CA ASP A 234 -6.23 -3.77 -27.83
C ASP A 234 -5.12 -2.71 -27.92
N ARG A 235 -4.49 -2.38 -26.78
CA ARG A 235 -3.44 -1.37 -26.65
C ARG A 235 -2.03 -1.97 -26.54
N THR A 236 -1.89 -3.28 -26.63
CA THR A 236 -0.59 -3.95 -26.45
C THR A 236 -0.40 -5.09 -27.44
N ALA A 237 0.86 -5.35 -27.80
CA ALA A 237 1.27 -6.55 -28.53
C ALA A 237 1.72 -7.68 -27.59
N ALA A 238 1.69 -7.47 -26.27
CA ALA A 238 2.02 -8.48 -25.28
C ALA A 238 0.97 -9.60 -25.26
N ARG A 239 1.33 -10.76 -24.74
CA ARG A 239 0.38 -11.84 -24.50
C ARG A 239 -0.57 -11.48 -23.37
N ILE A 240 -1.85 -11.70 -23.61
CA ILE A 240 -2.90 -11.42 -22.62
C ILE A 240 -3.11 -12.63 -21.72
N VAL A 241 -3.17 -12.39 -20.42
CA VAL A 241 -3.63 -13.32 -19.39
C VAL A 241 -4.71 -12.60 -18.60
N THR A 242 -5.88 -13.21 -18.45
CA THR A 242 -7.01 -12.61 -17.74
C THR A 242 -7.18 -13.24 -16.38
N PHE A 243 -7.58 -12.43 -15.38
CA PHE A 243 -7.99 -12.91 -14.07
C PHE A 243 -9.33 -12.29 -13.69
N GLY A 244 -10.10 -12.96 -12.83
CA GLY A 244 -11.38 -12.46 -12.35
C GLY A 244 -12.27 -13.56 -11.77
N GLU A 245 -13.43 -13.16 -11.26
CA GLU A 245 -14.47 -14.08 -10.79
C GLU A 245 -15.37 -14.54 -11.94
N SER A 246 -15.34 -13.84 -13.09
CA SER A 246 -16.10 -14.22 -14.26
C SER A 246 -15.62 -15.54 -14.87
N GLY A 247 -16.55 -16.37 -15.36
CA GLY A 247 -16.23 -17.67 -15.94
C GLY A 247 -15.39 -17.63 -17.22
N ALA A 248 -15.15 -16.44 -17.79
CA ALA A 248 -14.35 -16.23 -19.01
C ALA A 248 -12.87 -15.92 -18.71
N ALA A 249 -12.46 -15.73 -17.45
CA ALA A 249 -11.10 -15.45 -17.07
C ALA A 249 -10.21 -16.72 -17.11
N ASP A 250 -8.93 -16.57 -17.52
CA ASP A 250 -7.94 -17.65 -17.54
C ASP A 250 -7.60 -18.15 -16.13
N VAL A 251 -7.53 -17.22 -15.16
CA VAL A 251 -7.29 -17.48 -13.74
C VAL A 251 -8.49 -16.95 -12.96
N ARG A 252 -9.25 -17.86 -12.33
CA ARG A 252 -10.52 -17.49 -11.68
C ARG A 252 -10.72 -18.16 -10.34
N ALA A 253 -11.66 -17.62 -9.56
CA ALA A 253 -12.09 -18.18 -8.28
C ALA A 253 -13.53 -18.71 -8.38
N GLU A 254 -13.75 -19.86 -7.76
CA GLU A 254 -15.10 -20.42 -7.51
C GLU A 254 -15.23 -20.77 -6.01
N ASP A 255 -16.46 -20.95 -5.55
CA ASP A 255 -16.78 -21.36 -4.17
C ASP A 255 -16.18 -20.41 -3.13
N ILE A 256 -16.35 -19.08 -3.34
CA ILE A 256 -15.80 -18.06 -2.44
C ILE A 256 -16.62 -18.00 -1.15
N GLU A 257 -15.94 -18.25 -0.03
CA GLU A 257 -16.52 -18.18 1.32
C GLU A 257 -15.66 -17.27 2.20
N LEU A 258 -16.29 -16.57 3.16
CA LEU A 258 -15.59 -15.76 4.15
C LEU A 258 -15.71 -16.43 5.52
N ASP A 259 -14.58 -16.51 6.25
CA ASP A 259 -14.57 -16.95 7.63
C ASP A 259 -15.07 -15.86 8.61
N GLU A 260 -15.09 -16.16 9.91
CA GLU A 260 -15.53 -15.24 10.96
C GLU A 260 -14.64 -13.98 11.11
N LEU A 261 -13.43 -14.01 10.55
CA LEU A 261 -12.50 -12.89 10.48
C LEU A 261 -12.51 -12.19 9.11
N GLY A 262 -13.46 -12.56 8.22
CA GLY A 262 -13.61 -11.98 6.89
C GLY A 262 -12.48 -12.35 5.92
N ARG A 263 -11.76 -13.44 6.17
CA ARG A 263 -10.72 -13.98 5.28
C ARG A 263 -11.36 -14.92 4.28
N ALA A 264 -10.97 -14.78 3.01
CA ALA A 264 -11.59 -15.56 1.95
C ALA A 264 -10.93 -16.93 1.78
N SER A 265 -11.78 -17.96 1.60
CA SER A 265 -11.40 -19.27 1.09
C SER A 265 -12.07 -19.46 -0.27
N PHE A 266 -11.37 -20.01 -1.24
CA PHE A 266 -11.91 -20.25 -2.58
C PHE A 266 -11.15 -21.35 -3.31
N ARG A 267 -11.71 -21.81 -4.40
CA ARG A 267 -11.05 -22.71 -5.33
C ARG A 267 -10.46 -21.89 -6.49
N LEU A 268 -9.14 -21.86 -6.59
CA LEU A 268 -8.39 -21.26 -7.68
C LEU A 268 -8.42 -22.20 -8.89
N LEU A 269 -8.91 -21.72 -10.03
CA LEU A 269 -9.03 -22.49 -11.27
C LEU A 269 -8.19 -21.86 -12.37
N THR A 270 -7.54 -22.75 -13.13
CA THR A 270 -6.72 -22.40 -14.30
C THR A 270 -6.88 -23.48 -15.37
N ALA A 271 -6.29 -23.28 -16.55
CA ALA A 271 -6.25 -24.32 -17.59
C ALA A 271 -5.47 -25.59 -17.16
N SER A 272 -4.56 -25.48 -16.18
CA SER A 272 -3.75 -26.60 -15.67
C SER A 272 -4.41 -27.38 -14.54
N GLY A 273 -5.54 -26.91 -13.99
CA GLY A 273 -6.25 -27.57 -12.89
C GLY A 273 -6.85 -26.60 -11.88
N SER A 274 -7.09 -27.11 -10.68
CA SER A 274 -7.61 -26.32 -9.56
C SER A 274 -6.94 -26.64 -8.25
N ALA A 275 -6.79 -25.62 -7.37
CA ALA A 275 -6.24 -25.77 -6.03
C ALA A 275 -7.03 -24.93 -5.02
N ALA A 276 -7.08 -25.36 -3.75
CA ALA A 276 -7.74 -24.61 -2.68
C ALA A 276 -6.81 -23.51 -2.15
N VAL A 277 -7.39 -22.33 -1.90
CA VAL A 277 -6.69 -21.17 -1.33
C VAL A 277 -7.46 -20.68 -0.10
N HIS A 278 -6.72 -20.36 0.98
CA HIS A 278 -7.26 -19.82 2.23
C HIS A 278 -6.47 -18.56 2.63
N LEU A 279 -6.95 -17.38 2.25
CA LEU A 279 -6.23 -16.13 2.49
C LEU A 279 -6.16 -15.79 3.98
N GLN A 280 -5.05 -15.18 4.39
CA GLN A 280 -4.88 -14.63 5.75
C GLN A 280 -5.18 -13.12 5.82
N VAL A 281 -5.48 -12.49 4.69
CA VAL A 281 -5.83 -11.06 4.57
C VAL A 281 -7.34 -10.88 4.57
N VAL A 282 -7.82 -9.79 5.19
CA VAL A 282 -9.24 -9.53 5.43
C VAL A 282 -9.90 -8.85 4.23
N GLY A 283 -11.08 -9.33 3.85
CA GLY A 283 -11.97 -8.71 2.88
C GLY A 283 -12.13 -9.49 1.57
N ALA A 284 -13.37 -9.60 1.08
CA ALA A 284 -13.71 -10.32 -0.17
C ALA A 284 -12.93 -9.78 -1.39
N HIS A 285 -12.61 -8.48 -1.43
CA HIS A 285 -11.84 -7.86 -2.51
C HIS A 285 -10.40 -8.41 -2.63
N GLN A 286 -9.90 -9.09 -1.60
CA GLN A 286 -8.58 -9.74 -1.65
C GLN A 286 -8.56 -10.96 -2.57
N VAL A 287 -9.73 -11.54 -2.89
CA VAL A 287 -9.81 -12.62 -3.89
C VAL A 287 -9.32 -12.12 -5.25
N SER A 288 -9.82 -10.99 -5.72
CA SER A 288 -9.37 -10.39 -6.98
C SER A 288 -7.87 -10.06 -6.97
N ASN A 289 -7.34 -9.53 -5.85
CA ASN A 289 -5.89 -9.29 -5.70
C ASN A 289 -5.09 -10.61 -5.76
N ALA A 290 -5.58 -11.66 -5.10
CA ALA A 290 -4.95 -12.99 -5.10
C ALA A 290 -4.96 -13.64 -6.49
N LEU A 291 -6.04 -13.46 -7.27
CA LEU A 291 -6.13 -13.95 -8.64
C LEU A 291 -5.11 -13.26 -9.56
N ALA A 292 -4.93 -11.94 -9.42
CA ALA A 292 -3.88 -11.21 -10.12
C ALA A 292 -2.48 -11.74 -9.78
N VAL A 293 -2.22 -12.01 -8.50
CA VAL A 293 -0.96 -12.60 -8.01
C VAL A 293 -0.77 -14.00 -8.59
N ALA A 294 -1.81 -14.84 -8.54
CA ALA A 294 -1.76 -16.19 -9.11
C ALA A 294 -1.41 -16.17 -10.60
N ALA A 295 -2.04 -15.28 -11.37
CA ALA A 295 -1.75 -15.13 -12.80
C ALA A 295 -0.27 -14.79 -13.03
N VAL A 296 0.31 -13.85 -12.29
CA VAL A 296 1.74 -13.50 -12.41
C VAL A 296 2.65 -14.64 -11.97
N ALA A 297 2.35 -15.31 -10.85
CA ALA A 297 3.19 -16.39 -10.32
C ALA A 297 3.24 -17.59 -11.28
N LEU A 298 2.13 -17.96 -11.89
CA LEU A 298 2.05 -19.00 -12.93
C LEU A 298 2.88 -18.60 -14.16
N GLU A 299 2.84 -17.33 -14.59
CA GLU A 299 3.66 -16.80 -15.68
C GLU A 299 5.16 -16.80 -15.36
N CYS A 300 5.51 -16.70 -14.08
CA CYS A 300 6.89 -16.85 -13.59
C CYS A 300 7.31 -18.33 -13.44
N GLY A 301 6.44 -19.28 -13.79
CA GLY A 301 6.72 -20.72 -13.79
C GLY A 301 6.49 -21.42 -12.44
N MET A 302 5.74 -20.82 -11.50
CA MET A 302 5.37 -21.47 -10.25
C MET A 302 4.27 -22.52 -10.52
N PRO A 303 4.38 -23.76 -10.00
CA PRO A 303 3.29 -24.73 -10.08
C PRO A 303 2.03 -24.25 -9.35
N LEU A 304 0.84 -24.66 -9.83
CA LEU A 304 -0.45 -24.22 -9.28
C LEU A 304 -0.59 -24.50 -7.78
N GLU A 305 -0.17 -25.68 -7.33
CA GLU A 305 -0.24 -26.06 -5.91
C GLU A 305 0.67 -25.18 -5.03
N ASP A 306 1.85 -24.83 -5.54
CA ASP A 306 2.78 -23.94 -4.84
C ASP A 306 2.24 -22.51 -4.77
N VAL A 307 1.58 -22.02 -5.85
CA VAL A 307 0.88 -20.73 -5.85
C VAL A 307 -0.20 -20.70 -4.78
N ALA A 308 -1.04 -21.74 -4.72
CA ALA A 308 -2.13 -21.83 -3.73
C ALA A 308 -1.58 -21.91 -2.29
N ALA A 309 -0.53 -22.67 -2.04
CA ALA A 309 0.12 -22.77 -0.74
C ALA A 309 0.76 -21.43 -0.32
N ALA A 310 1.47 -20.76 -1.24
CA ALA A 310 2.11 -19.46 -0.98
C ALA A 310 1.06 -18.36 -0.69
N LEU A 311 -0.04 -18.30 -1.46
CA LEU A 311 -1.15 -17.38 -1.19
C LEU A 311 -1.79 -17.63 0.17
N SER A 312 -1.95 -18.92 0.55
CA SER A 312 -2.57 -19.30 1.82
C SER A 312 -1.70 -19.02 3.05
N SER A 313 -0.38 -18.90 2.86
CA SER A 313 0.58 -18.59 3.94
C SER A 313 0.89 -17.09 4.06
N ALA A 314 0.48 -16.27 3.07
CA ALA A 314 0.83 -14.86 3.00
C ALA A 314 0.18 -14.05 4.13
N GLN A 315 1.01 -13.38 4.94
CA GLN A 315 0.56 -12.48 6.00
C GLN A 315 0.51 -11.01 5.52
N PRO A 316 -0.34 -10.16 6.12
CA PRO A 316 -0.31 -8.71 5.86
C PRO A 316 1.09 -8.13 6.11
N ARG A 317 1.64 -7.36 5.14
CA ARG A 317 2.98 -6.74 5.25
C ARG A 317 2.92 -5.22 5.44
N SER A 318 2.02 -4.56 4.74
CA SER A 318 1.86 -3.10 4.81
C SER A 318 0.89 -2.73 5.92
N ARG A 319 1.30 -1.80 6.79
CA ARG A 319 0.47 -1.29 7.88
C ARG A 319 -0.75 -0.55 7.38
N TRP A 320 -1.82 -0.59 8.19
CA TRP A 320 -3.06 0.16 7.98
C TRP A 320 -3.77 -0.17 6.66
N ARG A 321 -3.66 -1.43 6.23
CA ARG A 321 -4.31 -2.01 5.05
C ARG A 321 -5.19 -3.18 5.48
N MET A 322 -6.42 -2.90 5.94
CA MET A 322 -7.32 -3.90 6.53
C MET A 322 -6.62 -4.68 7.66
N GLU A 323 -5.75 -4.00 8.41
CA GLU A 323 -4.99 -4.58 9.51
C GLU A 323 -5.92 -4.86 10.68
N LEU A 324 -6.07 -6.15 11.02
CA LEU A 324 -6.98 -6.61 12.05
C LEU A 324 -6.22 -6.81 13.37
N THR A 325 -6.72 -6.16 14.42
CA THR A 325 -6.25 -6.36 15.80
C THR A 325 -7.44 -6.78 16.67
N GLU A 326 -7.31 -7.89 17.38
CA GLU A 326 -8.28 -8.31 18.38
C GLU A 326 -7.79 -7.87 19.77
N ARG A 327 -8.62 -7.11 20.47
CA ARG A 327 -8.36 -6.67 21.84
C ARG A 327 -8.65 -7.82 22.83
N ALA A 328 -8.02 -7.75 23.99
CA ALA A 328 -8.24 -8.76 25.06
C ALA A 328 -9.71 -8.86 25.53
N ASP A 329 -10.49 -7.79 25.37
CA ASP A 329 -11.92 -7.76 25.66
C ASP A 329 -12.81 -8.26 24.50
N GLY A 330 -12.22 -8.71 23.40
CA GLY A 330 -12.92 -9.26 22.23
C GLY A 330 -13.41 -8.21 21.22
N VAL A 331 -13.06 -6.92 21.39
CA VAL A 331 -13.30 -5.91 20.35
C VAL A 331 -12.34 -6.13 19.19
N LEU A 332 -12.86 -6.16 17.94
CA LEU A 332 -12.06 -6.19 16.74
C LEU A 332 -11.84 -4.78 16.20
N VAL A 333 -10.58 -4.42 15.98
CA VAL A 333 -10.17 -3.15 15.37
C VAL A 333 -9.62 -3.41 13.98
N LEU A 334 -10.31 -2.92 12.95
CA LEU A 334 -9.91 -3.03 11.55
C LEU A 334 -9.33 -1.69 11.09
N ASN A 335 -8.01 -1.59 11.07
CA ASN A 335 -7.30 -0.39 10.68
C ASN A 335 -7.03 -0.39 9.16
N ASP A 336 -7.71 0.48 8.43
CA ASP A 336 -7.55 0.70 6.99
C ASP A 336 -7.29 2.19 6.66
N ALA A 337 -6.58 2.87 7.57
CA ALA A 337 -6.38 4.33 7.55
C ALA A 337 -5.16 4.79 6.72
N TYR A 338 -4.58 3.94 5.88
CA TYR A 338 -3.47 4.35 5.03
C TYR A 338 -3.91 5.28 3.89
N ASN A 339 -5.02 4.96 3.22
CA ASN A 339 -5.60 5.79 2.15
C ASN A 339 -7.08 5.48 1.97
N ALA A 340 -7.82 6.41 1.33
CA ALA A 340 -9.22 6.26 1.03
C ALA A 340 -9.55 6.80 -0.37
N ASN A 341 -10.37 6.04 -1.08
CA ASN A 341 -11.10 6.45 -2.27
C ASN A 341 -12.47 5.75 -2.27
N PRO A 342 -13.43 6.16 -3.10
CA PRO A 342 -14.80 5.65 -3.04
C PRO A 342 -14.90 4.12 -3.12
N GLU A 343 -14.13 3.46 -3.99
CA GLU A 343 -14.15 2.01 -4.15
C GLU A 343 -13.61 1.30 -2.91
N SER A 344 -12.48 1.76 -2.38
CA SER A 344 -11.86 1.15 -1.20
C SER A 344 -12.69 1.37 0.06
N MET A 345 -13.38 2.52 0.19
CA MET A 345 -14.30 2.80 1.29
C MET A 345 -15.52 1.86 1.22
N ARG A 346 -16.11 1.69 0.02
CA ARG A 346 -17.24 0.74 -0.19
C ARG A 346 -16.82 -0.69 0.13
N ALA A 347 -15.63 -1.12 -0.27
CA ALA A 347 -15.10 -2.45 0.03
C ALA A 347 -14.90 -2.65 1.54
N ALA A 348 -14.34 -1.67 2.23
CA ALA A 348 -14.12 -1.72 3.68
C ALA A 348 -15.44 -1.77 4.47
N LEU A 349 -16.45 -0.97 4.08
CA LEU A 349 -17.77 -1.01 4.70
C LEU A 349 -18.47 -2.36 4.50
N LYS A 350 -18.36 -2.96 3.31
CA LYS A 350 -18.87 -4.33 3.05
C LYS A 350 -18.15 -5.36 3.91
N SER A 351 -16.84 -5.23 4.09
CA SER A 351 -16.05 -6.11 4.96
C SER A 351 -16.47 -5.97 6.43
N LEU A 352 -16.69 -4.74 6.92
CA LEU A 352 -17.19 -4.48 8.27
C LEU A 352 -18.56 -5.14 8.48
N ALA A 353 -19.50 -4.96 7.53
CA ALA A 353 -20.82 -5.57 7.61
C ALA A 353 -20.77 -7.11 7.59
N ALA A 354 -19.87 -7.70 6.79
CA ALA A 354 -19.70 -9.15 6.74
C ALA A 354 -19.13 -9.69 8.05
N LEU A 355 -18.10 -9.06 8.60
CA LEU A 355 -17.50 -9.41 9.89
C LEU A 355 -18.50 -9.37 11.04
N THR A 356 -19.36 -8.34 11.07
CA THR A 356 -20.32 -8.16 12.16
C THR A 356 -21.45 -9.19 12.10
N ARG A 357 -21.86 -9.65 10.90
CA ARG A 357 -22.93 -10.67 10.76
C ARG A 357 -22.58 -12.02 11.37
N SER A 358 -21.32 -12.39 11.39
CA SER A 358 -20.84 -13.63 12.01
C SER A 358 -20.64 -13.52 13.53
N ARG A 359 -20.79 -12.31 14.11
CA ARG A 359 -20.56 -12.01 15.53
C ARG A 359 -21.80 -11.37 16.16
N ALA A 360 -21.96 -11.53 17.47
CA ALA A 360 -23.08 -10.95 18.20
C ALA A 360 -22.89 -9.45 18.57
N GLY A 361 -21.81 -8.81 18.07
CA GLY A 361 -21.46 -7.43 18.38
C GLY A 361 -22.05 -6.41 17.43
N ARG A 362 -21.74 -5.13 17.69
CA ARG A 362 -22.15 -3.99 16.86
C ARG A 362 -21.02 -3.61 15.90
N SER A 363 -21.40 -2.99 14.75
CA SER A 363 -20.46 -2.44 13.78
C SER A 363 -20.27 -0.93 13.97
N PHE A 364 -19.02 -0.48 14.03
CA PHE A 364 -18.61 0.92 14.09
C PHE A 364 -17.80 1.29 12.86
N ALA A 365 -18.29 2.24 12.06
CA ALA A 365 -17.54 2.81 10.93
C ALA A 365 -17.03 4.21 11.30
N VAL A 366 -15.73 4.34 11.54
CA VAL A 366 -15.03 5.60 11.81
C VAL A 366 -14.38 6.06 10.54
N LEU A 367 -14.99 7.05 9.88
CA LEU A 367 -14.68 7.44 8.52
C LEU A 367 -14.19 8.88 8.45
N GLY A 368 -13.02 9.07 7.86
CA GLY A 368 -12.49 10.41 7.56
C GLY A 368 -12.62 10.77 6.08
N PRO A 369 -12.04 11.89 5.67
CA PRO A 369 -12.15 12.39 4.30
C PRO A 369 -11.42 11.49 3.29
N MET A 370 -11.97 11.48 2.07
CA MET A 370 -11.29 11.03 0.86
C MET A 370 -10.72 12.25 0.14
N ALA A 371 -9.40 12.28 -0.03
CA ALA A 371 -8.73 13.37 -0.76
C ALA A 371 -8.83 13.20 -2.29
N GLU A 372 -8.51 14.25 -3.03
CA GLU A 372 -8.30 14.24 -4.49
C GLU A 372 -9.55 13.89 -5.33
N LEU A 373 -10.76 14.07 -4.77
CA LEU A 373 -12.02 13.84 -5.48
C LEU A 373 -12.54 15.08 -6.24
N GLY A 374 -11.94 16.25 -6.01
CA GLY A 374 -12.38 17.48 -6.64
C GLY A 374 -13.85 17.85 -6.31
N PRO A 375 -14.63 18.39 -7.28
CA PRO A 375 -15.99 18.81 -7.05
C PRO A 375 -16.96 17.70 -6.62
N ASP A 376 -16.66 16.46 -6.97
CA ASP A 376 -17.51 15.29 -6.65
C ASP A 376 -17.33 14.82 -5.20
N GLY A 377 -16.33 15.34 -4.48
CA GLY A 377 -16.01 14.96 -3.11
C GLY A 377 -17.23 14.91 -2.18
N PRO A 378 -18.02 16.00 -2.05
CA PRO A 378 -19.18 15.99 -1.17
C PRO A 378 -20.21 14.91 -1.51
N ALA A 379 -20.47 14.66 -2.82
CA ALA A 379 -21.44 13.67 -3.27
C ALA A 379 -20.96 12.22 -2.99
N GLU A 380 -19.66 11.95 -3.20
CA GLU A 380 -19.08 10.65 -2.88
C GLU A 380 -19.09 10.37 -1.37
N HIS A 381 -18.79 11.36 -0.54
CA HIS A 381 -18.89 11.22 0.92
C HIS A 381 -20.34 11.00 1.38
N ASP A 382 -21.31 11.76 0.87
CA ASP A 382 -22.76 11.55 1.13
C ASP A 382 -23.18 10.11 0.77
N GLY A 383 -22.77 9.65 -0.43
CA GLY A 383 -23.05 8.30 -0.90
C GLY A 383 -22.50 7.20 0.01
N LEU A 384 -21.35 7.42 0.67
CA LEU A 384 -20.80 6.49 1.65
C LEU A 384 -21.63 6.43 2.93
N GLY A 385 -22.10 7.58 3.41
CA GLY A 385 -23.03 7.64 4.55
C GLY A 385 -24.29 6.83 4.30
N ARG A 386 -24.91 7.02 3.13
CA ARG A 386 -26.08 6.23 2.69
C ARG A 386 -25.75 4.74 2.57
N LEU A 387 -24.61 4.39 2.03
CA LEU A 387 -24.19 2.99 1.92
C LEU A 387 -24.02 2.35 3.30
N ALA A 388 -23.45 3.04 4.26
CA ALA A 388 -23.31 2.51 5.62
C ALA A 388 -24.66 2.13 6.24
N VAL A 389 -25.70 2.98 6.03
CA VAL A 389 -27.08 2.69 6.45
C VAL A 389 -27.60 1.43 5.75
N ARG A 390 -27.48 1.35 4.43
CA ARG A 390 -27.96 0.19 3.63
C ARG A 390 -27.26 -1.12 3.98
N LEU A 391 -26.05 -1.04 4.53
CA LEU A 391 -25.29 -2.19 5.03
C LEU A 391 -25.59 -2.53 6.48
N ASP A 392 -26.53 -1.84 7.12
CA ASP A 392 -26.91 -2.03 8.53
C ASP A 392 -25.73 -1.83 9.49
N ILE A 393 -24.88 -0.83 9.22
CA ILE A 393 -23.79 -0.45 10.13
C ILE A 393 -24.38 0.24 11.35
N THR A 394 -24.15 -0.31 12.53
CA THR A 394 -24.78 0.13 13.79
C THR A 394 -24.39 1.56 14.17
N ARG A 395 -23.15 1.98 13.91
CA ARG A 395 -22.64 3.28 14.30
C ARG A 395 -21.74 3.87 13.23
N VAL A 396 -22.04 5.10 12.78
CA VAL A 396 -21.21 5.85 11.81
C VAL A 396 -20.65 7.07 12.48
N ILE A 397 -19.32 7.23 12.52
CA ILE A 397 -18.61 8.37 13.10
C ILE A 397 -17.82 9.04 12.00
N ALA A 398 -18.27 10.19 11.50
CA ALA A 398 -17.54 11.01 10.55
C ALA A 398 -16.55 11.91 11.30
N VAL A 399 -15.27 11.89 10.91
CA VAL A 399 -14.19 12.60 11.60
C VAL A 399 -13.61 13.71 10.72
N GLY A 400 -13.66 14.94 11.22
CA GLY A 400 -13.19 16.14 10.53
C GLY A 400 -14.24 16.79 9.62
N ASP A 401 -14.00 18.07 9.27
CA ASP A 401 -14.98 18.87 8.54
C ASP A 401 -15.28 18.35 7.13
N ASP A 402 -14.26 17.90 6.42
CA ASP A 402 -14.41 17.36 5.06
C ASP A 402 -15.18 16.03 5.02
N ALA A 403 -15.31 15.33 6.15
CA ALA A 403 -16.10 14.11 6.29
C ALA A 403 -17.57 14.38 6.68
N ARG A 404 -17.99 15.62 6.96
CA ARG A 404 -19.38 15.96 7.32
C ARG A 404 -20.44 15.42 6.34
N PRO A 405 -20.22 15.40 5.02
CA PRO A 405 -21.22 14.86 4.11
C PRO A 405 -21.51 13.36 4.34
N ILE A 406 -20.56 12.57 4.90
CA ILE A 406 -20.82 11.18 5.31
C ILE A 406 -21.93 11.13 6.38
N HIS A 407 -21.80 11.98 7.40
CA HIS A 407 -22.82 12.11 8.45
C HIS A 407 -24.17 12.55 7.87
N HIS A 408 -24.18 13.55 6.98
CA HIS A 408 -25.42 14.02 6.34
C HIS A 408 -26.09 12.91 5.52
N GLY A 409 -25.32 12.18 4.69
CA GLY A 409 -25.84 11.07 3.90
C GLY A 409 -26.45 9.98 4.76
N ALA A 410 -25.78 9.60 5.85
CA ALA A 410 -26.31 8.64 6.82
C ALA A 410 -27.60 9.14 7.49
N ALA A 411 -27.61 10.38 7.96
CA ALA A 411 -28.78 10.97 8.62
C ALA A 411 -30.01 11.11 7.71
N LEU A 412 -29.81 11.30 6.38
CA LEU A 412 -30.88 11.44 5.40
C LEU A 412 -31.41 10.11 4.87
N GLU A 413 -30.66 9.00 4.98
CA GLU A 413 -31.05 7.70 4.42
C GLU A 413 -32.03 6.92 5.31
N GLY A 414 -32.21 7.26 6.59
CA GLY A 414 -33.12 6.58 7.50
C GLY A 414 -33.48 7.33 8.77
N SER A 415 -34.37 6.77 9.57
CA SER A 415 -34.79 7.31 10.88
C SER A 415 -33.74 6.94 11.92
N TRP A 416 -32.64 7.62 11.91
CA TRP A 416 -31.57 7.33 12.82
C TRP A 416 -31.70 8.10 14.13
N ASN A 417 -31.74 7.38 15.24
CA ASN A 417 -31.85 7.92 16.57
C ASN A 417 -30.46 8.21 17.18
N GLY A 418 -29.57 8.85 16.41
CA GLY A 418 -28.24 9.21 16.86
C GLY A 418 -27.15 8.19 16.54
N GLU A 419 -27.41 7.20 15.65
CA GLU A 419 -26.43 6.21 15.20
C GLU A 419 -25.37 6.83 14.30
N ALA A 420 -25.66 7.94 13.63
CA ALA A 420 -24.69 8.74 12.89
C ALA A 420 -24.26 9.95 13.71
N SER A 421 -22.94 10.18 13.79
CA SER A 421 -22.35 11.35 14.47
C SER A 421 -21.22 11.93 13.65
N TRP A 422 -21.01 13.24 13.81
CA TRP A 422 -19.82 13.92 13.35
C TRP A 422 -19.00 14.38 14.56
N VAL A 423 -17.69 14.27 14.49
CA VAL A 423 -16.73 14.76 15.48
C VAL A 423 -15.63 15.57 14.81
N PRO A 424 -15.09 16.61 15.45
CA PRO A 424 -14.16 17.54 14.82
C PRO A 424 -12.78 16.90 14.55
N ASP A 425 -12.33 15.98 15.37
CA ASP A 425 -10.96 15.49 15.38
C ASP A 425 -10.81 14.05 15.91
N VAL A 426 -9.57 13.55 15.81
CA VAL A 426 -9.14 12.22 16.30
C VAL A 426 -9.44 12.04 17.79
N ASP A 427 -9.15 13.05 18.61
CA ASP A 427 -9.27 12.93 20.07
C ASP A 427 -10.75 12.83 20.51
N ALA A 428 -11.64 13.55 19.82
CA ALA A 428 -13.09 13.44 20.04
C ALA A 428 -13.61 12.06 19.64
N ALA A 429 -13.12 11.49 18.51
CA ALA A 429 -13.46 10.14 18.09
C ALA A 429 -13.00 9.09 19.09
N VAL A 430 -11.76 9.19 19.60
CA VAL A 430 -11.22 8.28 20.62
C VAL A 430 -12.04 8.33 21.90
N ARG A 431 -12.39 9.53 22.41
CA ARG A 431 -13.22 9.66 23.60
C ARG A 431 -14.59 9.01 23.43
N MET A 432 -15.23 9.21 22.26
CA MET A 432 -16.52 8.61 21.94
C MET A 432 -16.44 7.09 21.90
N LEU A 433 -15.46 6.53 21.21
CA LEU A 433 -15.26 5.08 21.11
C LEU A 433 -14.99 4.44 22.47
N ARG A 434 -14.14 5.05 23.31
CA ARG A 434 -13.87 4.58 24.68
C ARG A 434 -15.14 4.51 25.55
N ALA A 435 -16.07 5.44 25.36
CA ALA A 435 -17.33 5.47 26.11
C ALA A 435 -18.37 4.46 25.61
N GLU A 436 -18.32 4.11 24.31
CA GLU A 436 -19.38 3.32 23.66
C GLU A 436 -19.03 1.86 23.39
N LEU A 437 -17.73 1.53 23.17
CA LEU A 437 -17.30 0.18 22.76
C LEU A 437 -17.55 -0.86 23.85
N ARG A 438 -17.95 -2.06 23.43
CA ARG A 438 -18.24 -3.22 24.28
C ARG A 438 -17.61 -4.48 23.70
N PRO A 439 -17.37 -5.51 24.51
CA PRO A 439 -16.89 -6.80 24.03
C PRO A 439 -17.71 -7.33 22.85
N GLY A 440 -17.03 -7.80 21.81
CA GLY A 440 -17.65 -8.32 20.58
C GLY A 440 -17.89 -7.27 19.48
N ASP A 441 -17.77 -5.97 19.75
CA ASP A 441 -17.92 -4.92 18.73
C ASP A 441 -16.80 -5.00 17.68
N VAL A 442 -17.11 -4.54 16.47
CA VAL A 442 -16.15 -4.46 15.35
C VAL A 442 -16.03 -3.00 14.91
N VAL A 443 -14.81 -2.47 14.87
CA VAL A 443 -14.54 -1.07 14.53
C VAL A 443 -13.68 -1.00 13.27
N LEU A 444 -14.18 -0.38 12.22
CA LEU A 444 -13.43 -0.01 11.03
C LEU A 444 -12.96 1.45 11.14
N ILE A 445 -11.67 1.72 10.93
CA ILE A 445 -11.11 3.07 10.84
C ILE A 445 -10.54 3.25 9.43
N LYS A 446 -11.06 4.26 8.67
CA LYS A 446 -10.60 4.50 7.30
C LYS A 446 -10.67 5.97 6.90
N ALA A 447 -9.57 6.45 6.31
CA ALA A 447 -9.44 7.80 5.75
C ALA A 447 -8.28 7.90 4.76
N SER A 448 -8.17 9.01 4.05
CA SER A 448 -6.95 9.41 3.36
C SER A 448 -5.83 9.68 4.36
N ARG A 449 -4.58 9.44 3.96
CA ARG A 449 -3.38 9.49 4.81
C ARG A 449 -3.24 10.81 5.59
N ALA A 450 -3.57 11.93 4.95
CA ALA A 450 -3.48 13.25 5.57
C ALA A 450 -4.34 13.42 6.83
N ALA A 451 -5.44 12.66 6.96
CA ALA A 451 -6.33 12.73 8.11
C ALA A 451 -5.75 12.01 9.36
N SER A 452 -4.73 11.19 9.22
CA SER A 452 -4.01 10.50 10.31
C SER A 452 -4.91 9.70 11.25
N LEU A 453 -5.99 9.07 10.73
CA LEU A 453 -6.94 8.32 11.56
C LEU A 453 -6.38 7.00 12.09
N GLU A 454 -5.23 6.52 11.63
CA GLU A 454 -4.52 5.40 12.25
C GLU A 454 -4.25 5.63 13.74
N ARG A 455 -4.17 6.88 14.17
CA ARG A 455 -4.02 7.25 15.59
C ARG A 455 -5.21 6.80 16.43
N ILE A 456 -6.42 6.80 15.86
CA ILE A 456 -7.62 6.29 16.54
C ILE A 456 -7.47 4.78 16.75
N ALA A 457 -7.12 4.04 15.69
CA ALA A 457 -6.94 2.60 15.76
C ALA A 457 -5.91 2.19 16.81
N LEU A 458 -4.75 2.86 16.82
CA LEU A 458 -3.69 2.62 17.78
C LEU A 458 -4.17 2.93 19.22
N ALA A 459 -4.80 4.09 19.44
CA ALA A 459 -5.26 4.51 20.77
C ALA A 459 -6.30 3.56 21.38
N ILE A 460 -7.23 3.01 20.55
CA ILE A 460 -8.25 2.07 21.07
C ILE A 460 -7.72 0.63 21.16
N ALA A 461 -6.70 0.26 20.39
CA ALA A 461 -6.08 -1.07 20.49
C ALA A 461 -5.27 -1.22 21.80
N ASP A 462 -4.59 -0.16 22.25
CA ASP A 462 -3.74 -0.16 23.45
C ASP A 462 -4.54 -0.12 24.76
N ASP A 463 -5.81 0.26 24.76
CA ASP A 463 -6.64 0.41 25.97
C ASP A 463 -6.81 -0.90 26.75
N ALA A 464 -6.71 -2.05 26.12
CA ALA A 464 -6.82 -3.35 26.78
C ALA A 464 -5.56 -3.74 27.61
N THR A 465 -4.41 -3.09 27.35
CA THR A 465 -3.17 -3.34 28.10
C THR A 465 -3.05 -2.47 29.35
N SER A 466 -3.80 -1.35 29.44
CA SER A 466 -3.73 -0.42 30.59
C SER A 466 -4.68 -0.76 31.73
N THR A 467 -5.68 -1.62 31.55
CA THR A 467 -6.63 -2.02 32.62
C THR A 467 -6.08 -3.09 33.55
N THR A 468 -4.98 -3.76 33.21
CA THR A 468 -4.32 -4.74 34.11
C THR A 468 -3.32 -4.14 35.10
N SER A 469 -3.03 -2.82 35.03
CA SER A 469 -2.07 -2.15 35.92
C SER A 469 -2.70 -1.23 36.99
N ALA A 470 -4.04 -1.11 37.02
CA ALA A 470 -4.74 -0.22 37.98
C ALA A 470 -5.40 -0.94 39.18
N ASP A 471 -5.50 -2.26 39.21
CA ASP A 471 -6.15 -3.01 40.28
C ASP A 471 -5.19 -3.66 41.30
N ASP A 472 -3.86 -3.46 41.21
CA ASP A 472 -2.88 -4.01 42.16
C ASP A 472 -2.28 -2.96 43.12
N ALA A 473 -2.95 -1.82 43.36
CA ALA A 473 -2.49 -0.80 44.30
C ALA A 473 -3.55 -0.43 45.31
N ASP A 474 -4.18 -1.42 45.97
CA ASP A 474 -4.90 -1.20 47.23
C ASP A 474 -4.92 -2.49 48.06
N GLY A 475 -4.13 -2.52 49.10
CA GLY A 475 -4.21 -3.55 50.12
C GLY A 475 -2.86 -3.99 50.70
N ASP A 476 -2.21 -3.16 51.49
CA ASP A 476 -1.68 -3.56 52.79
C ASP A 476 -1.26 -2.35 53.65
N THR A 477 -2.19 -1.93 54.53
CA THR A 477 -1.87 -1.14 55.71
C THR A 477 -1.82 -2.07 56.90
N ASP A 478 -0.64 -2.50 57.29
CA ASP A 478 -0.45 -3.09 58.61
C ASP A 478 0.55 -2.23 59.41
N GLU A 479 0.02 -1.63 60.45
CA GLU A 479 0.77 -0.93 61.50
C GLU A 479 1.66 -1.89 62.28
N PRO A 480 2.83 -1.50 62.72
CA PRO A 480 3.47 -2.16 63.84
C PRO A 480 3.36 -1.30 65.13
N THR A 481 2.61 -1.83 66.02
CA THR A 481 2.64 -1.44 67.46
C THR A 481 3.98 -1.77 68.10
N GLY A 482 4.54 -0.79 68.74
CA GLY A 482 5.19 -0.72 69.98
C GLY A 482 6.27 -1.73 70.45
N GLY A 483 7.37 -1.19 70.99
CA GLY A 483 8.22 -1.95 71.89
C GLY A 483 9.61 -1.37 72.13
N ARG A 484 9.71 -0.56 73.07
CA ARG A 484 10.78 -0.06 73.96
C ARG A 484 12.04 -0.93 74.14
N THR A 485 13.12 -0.15 74.45
CA THR A 485 14.32 -0.42 75.33
C THR A 485 15.50 -1.17 74.61
N ALA A 486 16.69 -0.57 74.59
CA ALA A 486 17.60 0.00 75.56
C ALA A 486 18.68 0.84 74.79
#